data_edaeada3b546534951db5997d9e006ae
#
_entry.id   edaeada3b546534951db5997d9e006ae
#
_cell.length_a   1.000
_cell.length_b   1.000
_cell.length_c   1.000
_cell.angle_alpha   90.00
_cell.angle_beta   90.00
_cell.angle_gamma   90.00
#
_symmetry.space_group_name_H-M   'P 1'
#
loop_
_entity.id
_entity.type
_entity.pdbx_description
1 polymer ?
#
loop_
_entity_poly.entity_id
_entity_poly.type
_entity_poly.pdbx_seq_one_letter_code
_entity_poly.pdbx_strand_id
1 'polypeptide(L)'
;MSKLNVAIIGMNFGKEFVKLYQHHPLIGDVAICQRDKDTLAKNGEELGIPEALRYTDFNDVIDNPDIDAVHIITPPATHADYTIKAMKAGKHAASTVPMGLNVDELKEICDLQKNTGLVYMMMETAVYTREFLYVKSLADEGRLGKIQFVRGSHMQDMGLEGWPEYWLGFPPFWYGTHAISPLAVITGKRAEYVIGHGSGTLSEDLANRYGSPYPVETVTIKFADSDVMAEATRSLYETVRQYRESFDVYGTKMAYEWEQIENEGGAVFDGGESARRLHAPDTDELLIEPLKPFTKKEIILNKDNVSFIQGAGHGGSHPHLVQEFVAAIDEGRAAALDAYVSAYITAAGILGHESALLGGEKIYLPEF
;
A
#
# COMPACT_ATOMS: atom_id res chain seq x y z
N MET A 1 3.66 -21.44 -20.37
CA MET A 1 2.90 -20.24 -20.74
C MET A 1 3.83 -19.23 -21.43
N SER A 2 3.30 -18.31 -22.26
CA SER A 2 4.07 -17.16 -22.74
C SER A 2 4.44 -16.29 -21.52
N LYS A 3 5.60 -15.66 -21.57
CA LYS A 3 5.98 -14.69 -20.53
C LYS A 3 5.07 -13.47 -20.59
N LEU A 4 4.82 -12.85 -19.43
CA LEU A 4 4.04 -11.63 -19.32
C LEU A 4 4.90 -10.40 -19.63
N ASN A 5 4.35 -9.45 -20.38
CA ASN A 5 4.97 -8.15 -20.60
C ASN A 5 4.29 -7.10 -19.71
N VAL A 6 5.08 -6.38 -18.93
CA VAL A 6 4.57 -5.44 -17.92
C VAL A 6 5.06 -4.03 -18.21
N ALA A 7 4.15 -3.05 -18.14
CA ALA A 7 4.52 -1.64 -18.22
C ALA A 7 4.40 -0.94 -16.86
N ILE A 8 5.44 -0.21 -16.46
CA ILE A 8 5.47 0.60 -15.24
C ILE A 8 5.12 2.05 -15.58
N ILE A 9 4.08 2.57 -14.97
CA ILE A 9 3.52 3.89 -15.24
C ILE A 9 3.86 4.85 -14.10
N GLY A 10 4.73 5.84 -14.38
CA GLY A 10 5.27 6.76 -13.37
C GLY A 10 6.61 6.26 -12.82
N MET A 11 7.69 7.02 -13.13
CA MET A 11 9.06 6.53 -12.90
C MET A 11 9.75 7.13 -11.66
N ASN A 12 9.15 8.06 -10.93
CA ASN A 12 9.79 8.60 -9.74
C ASN A 12 10.06 7.49 -8.71
N PHE A 13 9.00 6.88 -8.21
CA PHE A 13 9.10 5.71 -7.34
C PHE A 13 9.12 4.39 -8.13
N GLY A 14 8.50 4.37 -9.31
CA GLY A 14 8.36 3.17 -10.14
C GLY A 14 9.66 2.51 -10.58
N LYS A 15 10.75 3.28 -10.68
CA LYS A 15 12.08 2.73 -11.01
C LYS A 15 12.56 1.64 -10.05
N GLU A 16 12.10 1.64 -8.81
CA GLU A 16 12.45 0.62 -7.83
C GLU A 16 11.88 -0.77 -8.16
N PHE A 17 10.79 -0.81 -8.93
CA PHE A 17 10.15 -2.07 -9.34
C PHE A 17 10.70 -2.64 -10.64
N VAL A 18 11.36 -1.83 -11.49
CA VAL A 18 11.84 -2.27 -12.81
C VAL A 18 12.73 -3.50 -12.69
N LYS A 19 13.74 -3.46 -11.81
CA LYS A 19 14.67 -4.57 -11.61
C LYS A 19 13.98 -5.84 -11.10
N LEU A 20 12.95 -5.70 -10.27
CA LEU A 20 12.18 -6.83 -9.76
C LEU A 20 11.46 -7.56 -10.89
N TYR A 21 10.76 -6.82 -11.76
CA TYR A 21 10.12 -7.41 -12.94
C TYR A 21 11.15 -8.00 -13.91
N GLN A 22 12.26 -7.32 -14.18
CA GLN A 22 13.32 -7.82 -15.07
C GLN A 22 13.95 -9.13 -14.58
N HIS A 23 14.00 -9.38 -13.27
CA HIS A 23 14.54 -10.62 -12.69
C HIS A 23 13.49 -11.72 -12.50
N HIS A 24 12.21 -11.40 -12.64
CA HIS A 24 11.15 -12.40 -12.46
C HIS A 24 11.07 -13.34 -13.69
N PRO A 25 11.17 -14.68 -13.52
CA PRO A 25 11.31 -15.62 -14.64
C PRO A 25 10.10 -15.67 -15.58
N LEU A 26 8.90 -15.33 -15.08
CA LEU A 26 7.66 -15.27 -15.86
C LEU A 26 7.47 -13.95 -16.62
N ILE A 27 8.37 -12.98 -16.46
CA ILE A 27 8.31 -11.69 -17.16
C ILE A 27 9.19 -11.75 -18.42
N GLY A 28 8.61 -11.30 -19.54
CA GLY A 28 9.29 -11.08 -20.80
C GLY A 28 9.87 -9.67 -20.86
N ASP A 29 9.12 -8.77 -21.47
CA ASP A 29 9.52 -7.39 -21.62
C ASP A 29 8.99 -6.53 -20.45
N VAL A 30 9.81 -5.54 -20.06
CA VAL A 30 9.42 -4.50 -19.10
C VAL A 30 9.45 -3.16 -19.85
N ALA A 31 8.28 -2.55 -19.97
CA ALA A 31 8.13 -1.21 -20.54
C ALA A 31 8.05 -0.15 -19.41
N ILE A 32 8.37 1.10 -19.75
CA ILE A 32 8.25 2.23 -18.84
C ILE A 32 7.49 3.37 -19.50
N CYS A 33 6.66 4.06 -18.70
CA CYS A 33 5.89 5.21 -19.16
C CYS A 33 6.10 6.42 -18.24
N GLN A 34 6.52 7.55 -18.85
CA GLN A 34 6.69 8.83 -18.15
C GLN A 34 6.54 10.00 -19.13
N ARG A 35 5.78 11.02 -18.76
CA ARG A 35 5.45 12.16 -19.64
C ARG A 35 6.66 12.99 -20.05
N ASP A 36 7.61 13.19 -19.15
CA ASP A 36 8.84 13.95 -19.44
C ASP A 36 9.82 13.10 -20.25
N LYS A 37 10.10 13.51 -21.48
CA LYS A 37 10.92 12.76 -22.45
C LYS A 37 12.38 12.62 -22.02
N ASP A 38 12.95 13.66 -21.42
CA ASP A 38 14.36 13.66 -21.03
C ASP A 38 14.59 12.73 -19.85
N THR A 39 13.68 12.79 -18.84
CA THR A 39 13.69 11.90 -17.70
C THR A 39 13.39 10.44 -18.13
N LEU A 40 12.48 10.25 -19.09
CA LEU A 40 12.20 8.91 -19.65
C LEU A 40 13.42 8.32 -20.34
N ALA A 41 14.10 9.09 -21.18
CA ALA A 41 15.32 8.64 -21.86
C ALA A 41 16.40 8.26 -20.86
N LYS A 42 16.66 9.13 -19.86
CA LYS A 42 17.63 8.87 -18.79
C LYS A 42 17.31 7.60 -18.01
N ASN A 43 16.06 7.45 -17.54
CA ASN A 43 15.65 6.26 -16.80
C ASN A 43 15.74 5.01 -17.69
N GLY A 44 15.36 5.10 -18.95
CA GLY A 44 15.45 3.99 -19.89
C GLY A 44 16.87 3.51 -20.12
N GLU A 45 17.84 4.42 -20.24
CA GLU A 45 19.26 4.09 -20.37
C GLU A 45 19.80 3.47 -19.08
N GLU A 46 19.53 4.10 -17.93
CA GLU A 46 19.99 3.62 -16.61
C GLU A 46 19.48 2.22 -16.28
N LEU A 47 18.23 1.92 -16.63
CA LEU A 47 17.57 0.66 -16.32
C LEU A 47 17.68 -0.39 -17.43
N GLY A 48 18.32 -0.04 -18.57
CA GLY A 48 18.50 -0.94 -19.70
C GLY A 48 17.21 -1.27 -20.44
N ILE A 49 16.25 -0.32 -20.50
CA ILE A 49 14.99 -0.49 -21.22
C ILE A 49 15.19 -0.08 -22.70
N PRO A 50 14.86 -0.95 -23.68
CA PRO A 50 14.91 -0.59 -25.10
C PRO A 50 14.05 0.64 -25.43
N GLU A 51 14.47 1.45 -26.39
CA GLU A 51 13.73 2.67 -26.79
C GLU A 51 12.28 2.36 -27.21
N ALA A 52 12.06 1.23 -27.89
CA ALA A 52 10.73 0.77 -28.33
C ALA A 52 9.77 0.44 -27.17
N LEU A 53 10.27 0.30 -25.93
CA LEU A 53 9.50 0.02 -24.71
C LEU A 53 9.42 1.24 -23.78
N ARG A 54 9.71 2.44 -24.31
CA ARG A 54 9.64 3.70 -23.55
C ARG A 54 8.49 4.55 -24.10
N TYR A 55 7.49 4.79 -23.27
CA TYR A 55 6.26 5.50 -23.63
C TYR A 55 6.15 6.85 -22.94
N THR A 56 5.63 7.85 -23.63
CA THR A 56 5.33 9.18 -23.05
C THR A 56 3.85 9.35 -22.75
N ASP A 57 2.98 8.52 -23.32
CA ASP A 57 1.53 8.53 -23.14
C ASP A 57 1.05 7.17 -22.64
N PHE A 58 0.20 7.19 -21.63
CA PHE A 58 -0.40 6.00 -21.05
C PHE A 58 -1.34 5.28 -22.05
N ASN A 59 -2.02 6.04 -22.91
CA ASN A 59 -2.89 5.44 -23.93
C ASN A 59 -2.10 4.56 -24.91
N ASP A 60 -0.90 4.98 -25.31
CA ASP A 60 -0.04 4.16 -26.16
C ASP A 60 0.36 2.82 -25.50
N VAL A 61 0.45 2.81 -24.16
CA VAL A 61 0.73 1.58 -23.40
C VAL A 61 -0.47 0.64 -23.42
N ILE A 62 -1.67 1.13 -23.11
CA ILE A 62 -2.87 0.27 -23.00
C ILE A 62 -3.39 -0.18 -24.37
N ASP A 63 -3.12 0.59 -25.44
CA ASP A 63 -3.45 0.24 -26.81
C ASP A 63 -2.48 -0.78 -27.43
N ASN A 64 -1.29 -0.97 -26.81
CA ASN A 64 -0.33 -1.96 -27.29
C ASN A 64 -0.80 -3.39 -26.92
N PRO A 65 -1.09 -4.26 -27.90
CA PRO A 65 -1.55 -5.63 -27.64
C PRO A 65 -0.48 -6.51 -27.00
N ASP A 66 0.79 -6.16 -27.12
CA ASP A 66 1.90 -6.94 -26.56
C ASP A 66 2.12 -6.69 -25.05
N ILE A 67 1.47 -5.69 -24.47
CA ILE A 67 1.49 -5.44 -23.01
C ILE A 67 0.35 -6.23 -22.36
N ASP A 68 0.66 -7.05 -21.38
CA ASP A 68 -0.33 -7.88 -20.65
C ASP A 68 -0.82 -7.21 -19.37
N ALA A 69 0.07 -6.46 -18.70
CA ALA A 69 -0.21 -5.87 -17.39
C ALA A 69 0.42 -4.49 -17.22
N VAL A 70 -0.17 -3.69 -16.36
CA VAL A 70 0.37 -2.37 -15.96
C VAL A 70 0.57 -2.30 -14.45
N HIS A 71 1.65 -1.63 -14.02
CA HIS A 71 1.87 -1.21 -12.64
C HIS A 71 1.83 0.31 -12.55
N ILE A 72 0.78 0.85 -11.96
CA ILE A 72 0.46 2.28 -11.91
C ILE A 72 1.05 2.87 -10.64
N ILE A 73 2.01 3.80 -10.81
CA ILE A 73 2.78 4.46 -9.74
C ILE A 73 2.77 5.97 -10.00
N THR A 74 1.59 6.51 -10.06
CA THR A 74 1.30 7.89 -10.41
C THR A 74 0.76 8.64 -9.17
N PRO A 75 0.42 9.93 -9.24
CA PRO A 75 -0.26 10.61 -8.14
C PRO A 75 -1.59 9.94 -7.79
N PRO A 76 -1.98 9.89 -6.49
CA PRO A 76 -3.20 9.18 -6.02
C PRO A 76 -4.48 9.49 -6.80
N ALA A 77 -4.65 10.74 -7.21
CA ALA A 77 -5.82 11.19 -7.98
C ALA A 77 -5.99 10.51 -9.35
N THR A 78 -4.96 9.80 -9.82
CA THR A 78 -4.98 9.13 -11.14
C THR A 78 -5.00 7.62 -11.05
N HIS A 79 -4.89 7.03 -9.86
CA HIS A 79 -4.81 5.57 -9.69
C HIS A 79 -6.02 4.86 -10.26
N ALA A 80 -7.22 5.29 -9.83
CA ALA A 80 -8.46 4.66 -10.27
C ALA A 80 -8.72 4.86 -11.77
N ASP A 81 -8.57 6.08 -12.30
CA ASP A 81 -8.76 6.37 -13.71
C ASP A 81 -7.86 5.50 -14.61
N TYR A 82 -6.58 5.40 -14.27
CA TYR A 82 -5.64 4.59 -15.04
C TYR A 82 -5.91 3.09 -14.90
N THR A 83 -6.27 2.63 -13.69
CA THR A 83 -6.67 1.24 -13.45
C THR A 83 -7.90 0.87 -14.29
N ILE A 84 -8.94 1.68 -14.24
CA ILE A 84 -10.19 1.47 -15.00
C ILE A 84 -9.92 1.42 -16.50
N LYS A 85 -9.12 2.36 -17.04
CA LYS A 85 -8.75 2.39 -18.45
C LYS A 85 -7.96 1.16 -18.86
N ALA A 86 -6.97 0.75 -18.06
CA ALA A 86 -6.18 -0.44 -18.31
C ALA A 86 -7.03 -1.72 -18.34
N MET A 87 -7.88 -1.89 -17.33
CA MET A 87 -8.75 -3.07 -17.25
C MET A 87 -9.79 -3.11 -18.37
N LYS A 88 -10.36 -1.94 -18.77
CA LYS A 88 -11.22 -1.84 -19.95
C LYS A 88 -10.51 -2.18 -21.26
N ALA A 89 -9.20 -1.92 -21.34
CA ALA A 89 -8.35 -2.31 -22.48
C ALA A 89 -7.86 -3.78 -22.41
N GLY A 90 -8.34 -4.55 -21.41
CA GLY A 90 -8.00 -5.97 -21.27
C GLY A 90 -6.66 -6.24 -20.57
N LYS A 91 -6.09 -5.26 -19.86
CA LYS A 91 -4.83 -5.42 -19.13
C LYS A 91 -5.08 -5.75 -17.66
N HIS A 92 -4.27 -6.65 -17.09
CA HIS A 92 -4.15 -6.78 -15.64
C HIS A 92 -3.59 -5.47 -15.06
N ALA A 93 -4.00 -5.11 -13.84
CA ALA A 93 -3.57 -3.85 -13.26
C ALA A 93 -3.11 -4.02 -11.80
N ALA A 94 -1.94 -3.47 -11.52
CA ALA A 94 -1.51 -3.19 -10.16
C ALA A 94 -1.48 -1.66 -9.98
N SER A 95 -1.93 -1.15 -8.83
CA SER A 95 -1.78 0.26 -8.50
C SER A 95 -1.15 0.44 -7.13
N THR A 96 -0.35 1.50 -6.98
CA THR A 96 0.06 1.93 -5.64
C THR A 96 -1.16 2.43 -4.84
N VAL A 97 -0.94 2.69 -3.58
CA VAL A 97 -1.97 3.11 -2.62
C VAL A 97 -2.24 4.61 -2.66
N PRO A 98 -3.49 5.00 -2.41
CA PRO A 98 -4.72 4.22 -2.29
C PRO A 98 -5.24 3.75 -3.65
N MET A 99 -6.17 2.78 -3.65
CA MET A 99 -6.83 2.26 -4.86
C MET A 99 -7.54 3.34 -5.68
N GLY A 100 -8.16 4.30 -4.99
CA GLY A 100 -8.90 5.44 -5.54
C GLY A 100 -9.21 6.45 -4.44
N LEU A 101 -9.92 7.54 -4.79
CA LEU A 101 -10.24 8.62 -3.86
C LEU A 101 -11.75 8.78 -3.60
N ASN A 102 -12.59 7.99 -4.24
CA ASN A 102 -14.04 7.96 -3.97
C ASN A 102 -14.60 6.53 -4.14
N VAL A 103 -15.73 6.30 -3.50
CA VAL A 103 -16.37 4.96 -3.44
C VAL A 103 -16.83 4.45 -4.81
N ASP A 104 -17.24 5.33 -5.73
CA ASP A 104 -17.71 4.90 -7.04
C ASP A 104 -16.59 4.37 -7.92
N GLU A 105 -15.40 4.96 -7.84
CA GLU A 105 -14.18 4.43 -8.47
C GLU A 105 -13.85 3.01 -7.96
N LEU A 106 -13.96 2.79 -6.64
CA LEU A 106 -13.69 1.49 -6.05
C LEU A 106 -14.68 0.43 -6.55
N LYS A 107 -15.97 0.76 -6.63
CA LYS A 107 -16.99 -0.13 -7.17
C LYS A 107 -16.73 -0.48 -8.63
N GLU A 108 -16.38 0.51 -9.45
CA GLU A 108 -16.10 0.28 -10.87
C GLU A 108 -14.92 -0.69 -11.06
N ILE A 109 -13.87 -0.57 -10.26
CA ILE A 109 -12.72 -1.51 -10.33
C ILE A 109 -13.13 -2.92 -9.88
N CYS A 110 -13.95 -3.04 -8.82
CA CYS A 110 -14.49 -4.33 -8.37
C CYS A 110 -15.35 -4.99 -9.47
N ASP A 111 -16.23 -4.22 -10.09
CA ASP A 111 -17.07 -4.70 -11.19
C ASP A 111 -16.25 -5.12 -12.42
N LEU A 112 -15.20 -4.38 -12.75
CA LEU A 112 -14.27 -4.74 -13.82
C LEU A 112 -13.56 -6.05 -13.52
N GLN A 113 -12.99 -6.23 -12.32
CA GLN A 113 -12.38 -7.50 -11.94
C GLN A 113 -13.37 -8.67 -12.06
N LYS A 114 -14.58 -8.50 -11.52
CA LYS A 114 -15.64 -9.51 -11.56
C LYS A 114 -16.04 -9.89 -12.98
N ASN A 115 -16.23 -8.89 -13.84
CA ASN A 115 -16.80 -9.09 -15.17
C ASN A 115 -15.76 -9.55 -16.21
N THR A 116 -14.50 -9.23 -16.02
CA THR A 116 -13.41 -9.54 -16.97
C THR A 116 -12.56 -10.73 -16.55
N GLY A 117 -12.51 -11.04 -15.24
CA GLY A 117 -11.57 -12.01 -14.68
C GLY A 117 -10.11 -11.51 -14.67
N LEU A 118 -9.86 -10.24 -15.02
CA LEU A 118 -8.54 -9.66 -14.93
C LEU A 118 -8.11 -9.52 -13.47
N VAL A 119 -6.82 -9.70 -13.23
CA VAL A 119 -6.25 -9.48 -11.90
C VAL A 119 -6.08 -7.99 -11.67
N TYR A 120 -6.63 -7.51 -10.56
CA TYR A 120 -6.26 -6.25 -9.94
C TYR A 120 -5.52 -6.53 -8.63
N MET A 121 -4.51 -5.72 -8.29
CA MET A 121 -3.83 -5.76 -7.01
C MET A 121 -3.44 -4.36 -6.53
N MET A 122 -3.82 -4.02 -5.30
CA MET A 122 -3.27 -2.84 -4.63
C MET A 122 -1.89 -3.17 -4.04
N MET A 123 -0.88 -2.41 -4.42
CA MET A 123 0.52 -2.62 -4.03
C MET A 123 0.79 -2.02 -2.63
N GLU A 124 0.16 -2.59 -1.62
CA GLU A 124 0.26 -2.15 -0.23
C GLU A 124 1.48 -2.78 0.45
N THR A 125 2.48 -1.98 0.72
CA THR A 125 3.76 -2.41 1.29
C THR A 125 3.65 -2.88 2.75
N ALA A 126 2.76 -2.26 3.55
CA ALA A 126 2.66 -2.52 4.98
C ALA A 126 2.32 -3.98 5.34
N VAL A 127 1.65 -4.71 4.44
CA VAL A 127 1.30 -6.12 4.65
C VAL A 127 2.31 -7.12 4.07
N TYR A 128 3.44 -6.62 3.59
CA TYR A 128 4.56 -7.42 3.11
C TYR A 128 5.89 -7.07 3.78
N THR A 129 5.88 -6.24 4.83
CA THR A 129 7.06 -6.02 5.67
C THR A 129 7.42 -7.30 6.42
N ARG A 130 8.69 -7.47 6.79
CA ARG A 130 9.16 -8.65 7.53
C ARG A 130 8.37 -8.86 8.81
N GLU A 131 8.16 -7.78 9.53
CA GLU A 131 7.43 -7.78 10.79
C GLU A 131 5.99 -8.24 10.60
N PHE A 132 5.31 -7.74 9.54
CA PHE A 132 3.95 -8.13 9.26
C PHE A 132 3.86 -9.60 8.84
N LEU A 133 4.68 -10.05 7.90
CA LEU A 133 4.69 -11.43 7.43
C LEU A 133 4.96 -12.41 8.57
N TYR A 134 5.89 -12.09 9.47
CA TYR A 134 6.14 -12.93 10.63
C TYR A 134 4.95 -12.97 11.61
N VAL A 135 4.39 -11.83 11.97
CA VAL A 135 3.23 -11.77 12.88
C VAL A 135 1.99 -12.43 12.26
N LYS A 136 1.82 -12.27 10.94
CA LYS A 136 0.76 -12.96 10.19
C LYS A 136 0.94 -14.48 10.25
N SER A 137 2.16 -15.00 10.12
CA SER A 137 2.41 -16.44 10.29
C SER A 137 2.02 -16.93 11.69
N LEU A 138 2.30 -16.16 12.74
CA LEU A 138 1.87 -16.48 14.11
C LEU A 138 0.34 -16.49 14.25
N ALA A 139 -0.35 -15.58 13.55
CA ALA A 139 -1.81 -15.57 13.53
C ALA A 139 -2.37 -16.81 12.82
N ASP A 140 -1.83 -17.17 11.66
CA ASP A 140 -2.25 -18.34 10.86
C ASP A 140 -2.00 -19.66 11.58
N GLU A 141 -0.92 -19.75 12.36
CA GLU A 141 -0.62 -20.88 13.24
C GLU A 141 -1.52 -20.93 14.50
N GLY A 142 -2.39 -19.94 14.71
CA GLY A 142 -3.26 -19.84 15.87
C GLY A 142 -2.53 -19.51 17.19
N ARG A 143 -1.28 -19.06 17.10
CA ARG A 143 -0.43 -18.73 18.26
C ARG A 143 -0.90 -17.47 18.98
N LEU A 144 -1.50 -16.50 18.28
CA LEU A 144 -2.12 -15.33 18.88
C LEU A 144 -3.38 -15.70 19.71
N GLY A 145 -3.97 -16.88 19.48
CA GLY A 145 -5.29 -17.22 19.99
C GLY A 145 -6.40 -16.43 19.30
N LYS A 146 -7.48 -16.11 20.00
CA LYS A 146 -8.51 -15.22 19.48
C LYS A 146 -8.00 -13.78 19.50
N ILE A 147 -7.99 -13.10 18.36
CA ILE A 147 -7.66 -11.66 18.29
C ILE A 147 -8.79 -10.89 18.99
N GLN A 148 -8.42 -9.97 19.89
CA GLN A 148 -9.36 -9.14 20.63
C GLN A 148 -9.36 -7.70 20.17
N PHE A 149 -8.20 -7.19 19.75
CA PHE A 149 -8.01 -5.81 19.33
C PHE A 149 -6.79 -5.69 18.42
N VAL A 150 -6.85 -4.78 17.45
CA VAL A 150 -5.73 -4.44 16.56
C VAL A 150 -5.63 -2.93 16.41
N ARG A 151 -4.41 -2.43 16.29
CA ARG A 151 -4.15 -1.00 16.11
C ARG A 151 -3.08 -0.78 15.05
N GLY A 152 -3.27 0.23 14.19
CA GLY A 152 -2.33 0.64 13.16
C GLY A 152 -2.00 2.12 13.21
N SER A 153 -0.81 2.48 12.80
CA SER A 153 -0.41 3.88 12.75
C SER A 153 0.58 4.12 11.61
N HIS A 154 0.35 5.18 10.86
CA HIS A 154 1.33 5.68 9.91
C HIS A 154 1.54 7.17 10.12
N MET A 155 2.73 7.54 10.56
CA MET A 155 3.19 8.90 10.72
C MET A 155 4.11 9.25 9.56
N GLN A 156 3.85 10.38 8.90
CA GLN A 156 4.69 10.89 7.81
C GLN A 156 4.46 12.39 7.71
N ASP A 157 5.50 13.16 7.42
CA ASP A 157 5.37 14.60 7.19
C ASP A 157 5.59 14.92 5.71
N MET A 158 4.49 15.15 5.00
CA MET A 158 4.46 15.54 3.59
C MET A 158 4.64 17.04 3.37
N GLY A 159 4.73 17.84 4.46
CA GLY A 159 5.04 19.27 4.41
C GLY A 159 6.53 19.56 4.25
N LEU A 160 7.39 18.56 4.40
CA LEU A 160 8.84 18.72 4.27
C LEU A 160 9.26 18.87 2.81
N GLU A 161 10.39 19.56 2.59
CA GLU A 161 10.96 19.76 1.26
C GLU A 161 11.27 18.41 0.57
N GLY A 162 10.98 18.35 -0.72
CA GLY A 162 11.22 17.16 -1.55
C GLY A 162 9.97 16.34 -1.87
N TRP A 163 8.87 16.53 -1.15
CA TRP A 163 7.61 15.91 -1.50
C TRP A 163 6.93 16.65 -2.67
N PRO A 164 6.29 15.93 -3.60
CA PRO A 164 5.51 16.56 -4.67
C PRO A 164 4.37 17.43 -4.13
N GLU A 165 4.09 18.53 -4.80
CA GLU A 165 3.12 19.54 -4.37
C GLU A 165 1.69 19.00 -4.16
N TYR A 166 1.31 17.93 -4.88
CA TYR A 166 -0.02 17.33 -4.74
C TYR A 166 -0.27 16.69 -3.36
N TRP A 167 0.78 16.46 -2.56
CA TRP A 167 0.62 16.01 -1.18
C TRP A 167 0.22 17.12 -0.22
N LEU A 168 0.52 18.38 -0.53
CA LEU A 168 0.26 19.50 0.37
C LEU A 168 -1.24 19.70 0.61
N GLY A 169 -1.68 19.54 1.87
CA GLY A 169 -3.09 19.61 2.26
C GLY A 169 -3.91 18.34 1.98
N PHE A 170 -3.29 17.26 1.48
CA PHE A 170 -3.97 15.98 1.21
C PHE A 170 -4.56 15.41 2.50
N PRO A 171 -5.85 14.96 2.52
CA PRO A 171 -6.47 14.43 3.71
C PRO A 171 -5.73 13.21 4.27
N PRO A 172 -5.42 13.13 5.57
CA PRO A 172 -4.63 12.03 6.11
C PRO A 172 -5.21 10.64 5.80
N PHE A 173 -6.50 10.44 5.98
CA PHE A 173 -7.11 9.13 5.75
C PHE A 173 -7.46 8.82 4.28
N TRP A 174 -7.36 9.76 3.35
CA TRP A 174 -7.30 9.40 1.93
C TRP A 174 -6.03 8.61 1.60
N TYR A 175 -5.02 8.71 2.45
CA TYR A 175 -3.79 7.92 2.41
C TYR A 175 -3.64 7.05 3.67
N GLY A 176 -4.76 6.48 4.14
CA GLY A 176 -4.84 5.70 5.37
C GLY A 176 -4.51 4.22 5.22
N THR A 177 -4.29 3.72 4.00
CA THR A 177 -4.17 2.28 3.71
C THR A 177 -3.05 1.60 4.47
N HIS A 178 -1.88 2.23 4.62
CA HIS A 178 -0.75 1.69 5.39
C HIS A 178 -1.08 1.43 6.87
N ALA A 179 -1.98 2.25 7.46
CA ALA A 179 -2.41 2.04 8.83
C ALA A 179 -3.57 1.02 8.95
N ILE A 180 -4.40 0.88 7.91
CA ILE A 180 -5.60 0.04 7.91
C ILE A 180 -5.32 -1.37 7.40
N SER A 181 -4.50 -1.52 6.36
CA SER A 181 -4.27 -2.80 5.68
C SER A 181 -3.76 -3.90 6.62
N PRO A 182 -2.77 -3.65 7.51
CA PRO A 182 -2.32 -4.67 8.46
C PRO A 182 -3.46 -5.21 9.33
N LEU A 183 -4.40 -4.34 9.71
CA LEU A 183 -5.52 -4.67 10.59
C LEU A 183 -6.56 -5.55 9.88
N ALA A 184 -6.91 -5.18 8.66
CA ALA A 184 -7.83 -5.94 7.82
C ALA A 184 -7.26 -7.32 7.45
N VAL A 185 -5.99 -7.37 7.02
CA VAL A 185 -5.35 -8.62 6.56
C VAL A 185 -5.08 -9.59 7.72
N ILE A 186 -4.64 -9.11 8.89
CA ILE A 186 -4.37 -9.99 10.02
C ILE A 186 -5.65 -10.57 10.63
N THR A 187 -6.75 -9.81 10.60
CA THR A 187 -8.06 -10.28 11.07
C THR A 187 -8.81 -11.09 10.03
N GLY A 188 -8.45 -10.96 8.75
CA GLY A 188 -9.18 -11.56 7.63
C GLY A 188 -10.61 -11.04 7.51
N LYS A 189 -10.87 -9.81 7.95
CA LYS A 189 -12.21 -9.22 8.05
C LYS A 189 -12.32 -7.92 7.26
N ARG A 190 -13.50 -7.71 6.65
CA ARG A 190 -13.86 -6.45 6.01
C ARG A 190 -14.42 -5.45 7.02
N ALA A 191 -14.20 -4.17 6.79
CA ALA A 191 -14.82 -3.12 7.59
C ALA A 191 -16.34 -3.08 7.36
N GLU A 192 -17.11 -2.92 8.44
CA GLU A 192 -18.57 -2.75 8.42
C GLU A 192 -18.94 -1.27 8.51
N TYR A 193 -18.37 -0.57 9.51
CA TYR A 193 -18.51 0.87 9.67
C TYR A 193 -17.24 1.49 10.28
N VAL A 194 -17.14 2.79 10.11
CA VAL A 194 -16.05 3.61 10.66
C VAL A 194 -16.58 4.80 11.45
N ILE A 195 -15.77 5.26 12.41
CA ILE A 195 -15.97 6.54 13.12
C ILE A 195 -14.61 7.23 13.13
N GLY A 196 -14.53 8.41 12.54
CA GLY A 196 -13.29 9.18 12.38
C GLY A 196 -13.31 10.46 13.19
N HIS A 197 -12.13 10.87 13.67
CA HIS A 197 -11.91 12.15 14.32
C HIS A 197 -10.64 12.80 13.79
N GLY A 198 -10.73 14.11 13.50
CA GLY A 198 -9.57 14.92 13.20
C GLY A 198 -8.91 15.48 14.46
N SER A 199 -7.62 15.73 14.39
CA SER A 199 -6.81 16.27 15.46
C SER A 199 -5.82 17.31 14.93
N GLY A 200 -5.65 18.40 15.66
CA GLY A 200 -4.85 19.53 15.23
C GLY A 200 -5.58 20.41 14.21
N THR A 201 -4.87 21.40 13.69
CA THR A 201 -5.42 22.32 12.67
C THR A 201 -4.30 22.68 11.69
N LEU A 202 -4.54 22.47 10.41
CA LEU A 202 -3.67 22.92 9.33
C LEU A 202 -3.77 24.45 9.14
N SER A 203 -2.75 25.04 8.56
CA SER A 203 -2.84 26.40 8.06
C SER A 203 -3.98 26.53 7.03
N GLU A 204 -4.58 27.73 6.93
CA GLU A 204 -5.69 27.96 6.00
C GLU A 204 -5.31 27.64 4.54
N ASP A 205 -4.09 27.93 4.13
CA ASP A 205 -3.58 27.62 2.79
C ASP A 205 -3.58 26.13 2.50
N LEU A 206 -3.12 25.30 3.43
CA LEU A 206 -3.12 23.84 3.28
C LEU A 206 -4.54 23.26 3.35
N ALA A 207 -5.34 23.74 4.31
CA ALA A 207 -6.72 23.25 4.48
C ALA A 207 -7.59 23.50 3.25
N ASN A 208 -7.41 24.64 2.57
CA ASN A 208 -8.21 25.01 1.40
C ASN A 208 -7.87 24.18 0.14
N ARG A 209 -6.74 23.49 0.09
CA ARG A 209 -6.34 22.72 -1.11
C ARG A 209 -7.24 21.52 -1.38
N TYR A 210 -7.68 20.83 -0.33
CA TYR A 210 -8.55 19.64 -0.41
C TYR A 210 -9.77 19.73 0.52
N GLY A 211 -9.94 20.84 1.24
CA GLY A 211 -11.06 21.00 2.19
C GLY A 211 -10.89 20.23 3.50
N SER A 212 -9.67 19.80 3.83
CA SER A 212 -9.37 19.07 5.07
C SER A 212 -8.64 19.95 6.07
N PRO A 213 -9.20 20.20 7.26
CA PRO A 213 -8.56 21.05 8.25
C PRO A 213 -7.53 20.31 9.15
N TYR A 214 -7.39 18.97 9.01
CA TYR A 214 -6.69 18.15 9.98
C TYR A 214 -5.31 17.68 9.49
N PRO A 215 -4.24 17.90 10.28
CA PRO A 215 -2.93 17.30 10.03
C PRO A 215 -2.87 15.81 10.42
N VAL A 216 -3.72 15.39 11.36
CA VAL A 216 -3.81 14.04 11.91
C VAL A 216 -5.27 13.60 11.96
N GLU A 217 -5.53 12.36 11.65
CA GLU A 217 -6.85 11.74 11.84
C GLU A 217 -6.69 10.38 12.52
N THR A 218 -7.69 10.01 13.33
CA THR A 218 -7.83 8.69 13.95
C THR A 218 -9.19 8.13 13.61
N VAL A 219 -9.22 6.85 13.21
CA VAL A 219 -10.45 6.14 12.82
C VAL A 219 -10.57 4.87 13.63
N THR A 220 -11.73 4.65 14.25
CA THR A 220 -12.13 3.34 14.76
C THR A 220 -12.90 2.59 13.70
N ILE A 221 -12.58 1.28 13.54
CA ILE A 221 -13.15 0.42 12.51
C ILE A 221 -13.84 -0.75 13.19
N LYS A 222 -15.13 -0.96 12.90
CA LYS A 222 -15.82 -2.19 13.24
C LYS A 222 -15.75 -3.14 12.06
N PHE A 223 -15.31 -4.36 12.33
CA PHE A 223 -15.29 -5.40 11.31
C PHE A 223 -16.62 -6.16 11.25
N ALA A 224 -17.04 -6.50 10.02
CA ALA A 224 -18.24 -7.28 9.77
C ALA A 224 -18.10 -8.72 10.32
N ASP A 225 -19.21 -9.27 10.79
CA ASP A 225 -19.28 -10.62 11.34
C ASP A 225 -18.17 -10.91 12.37
N SER A 226 -17.86 -9.93 13.20
CA SER A 226 -16.76 -9.97 14.17
C SER A 226 -17.08 -9.14 15.40
N ASP A 227 -16.57 -9.54 16.56
CA ASP A 227 -16.55 -8.74 17.79
C ASP A 227 -15.27 -7.88 17.91
N VAL A 228 -14.33 -8.04 16.99
CA VAL A 228 -13.07 -7.29 16.97
C VAL A 228 -13.30 -5.85 16.50
N MET A 229 -12.63 -4.93 17.16
CA MET A 229 -12.52 -3.53 16.78
C MET A 229 -11.06 -3.23 16.42
N ALA A 230 -10.87 -2.24 15.55
CA ALA A 230 -9.57 -1.69 15.23
C ALA A 230 -9.51 -0.19 15.45
N GLU A 231 -8.31 0.32 15.69
CA GLU A 231 -7.97 1.73 15.69
C GLU A 231 -6.86 1.98 14.67
N ALA A 232 -7.02 2.99 13.83
CA ALA A 232 -5.99 3.42 12.89
C ALA A 232 -5.75 4.92 13.05
N THR A 233 -4.48 5.35 13.07
CA THR A 233 -4.09 6.76 13.13
C THR A 233 -3.17 7.11 11.97
N ARG A 234 -3.46 8.20 11.28
CA ARG A 234 -2.68 8.71 10.17
C ARG A 234 -2.31 10.17 10.40
N SER A 235 -1.01 10.48 10.33
CA SER A 235 -0.48 11.84 10.29
C SER A 235 0.18 12.11 8.95
N LEU A 236 -0.06 13.29 8.37
CA LEU A 236 0.60 13.75 7.14
C LEU A 236 1.37 15.05 7.30
N TYR A 237 1.19 15.79 8.41
CA TYR A 237 1.81 17.10 8.59
C TYR A 237 2.17 17.36 10.05
N GLU A 238 3.22 18.15 10.24
CA GLU A 238 3.54 18.87 11.47
C GLU A 238 3.62 18.01 12.73
N THR A 239 4.06 16.75 12.59
CA THR A 239 4.34 15.89 13.74
C THR A 239 5.83 15.65 13.89
N VAL A 240 6.32 15.66 15.13
CA VAL A 240 7.75 15.43 15.42
C VAL A 240 8.20 14.05 14.94
N ARG A 241 7.35 13.05 15.02
CA ARG A 241 7.63 11.74 14.45
C ARG A 241 7.35 11.76 12.95
N GLN A 242 8.35 12.10 12.18
CA GLN A 242 8.24 12.38 10.76
C GLN A 242 8.07 11.14 9.87
N TYR A 243 8.41 9.96 10.37
CA TYR A 243 8.11 8.70 9.68
C TYR A 243 7.96 7.53 10.66
N ARG A 244 6.87 6.78 10.52
CA ARG A 244 6.64 5.50 11.18
C ARG A 244 5.45 4.78 10.52
N GLU A 245 5.65 3.56 10.08
CA GLU A 245 4.58 2.60 9.80
C GLU A 245 4.56 1.57 10.93
N SER A 246 3.39 1.25 11.47
CA SER A 246 3.31 0.33 12.59
C SER A 246 1.94 -0.32 12.74
N PHE A 247 1.93 -1.51 13.34
CA PHE A 247 0.72 -2.16 13.80
C PHE A 247 0.98 -2.88 15.13
N ASP A 248 -0.09 -3.01 15.92
CA ASP A 248 -0.09 -3.82 17.14
C ASP A 248 -1.25 -4.81 17.05
N VAL A 249 -1.06 -6.01 17.59
CA VAL A 249 -2.11 -7.03 17.66
C VAL A 249 -2.17 -7.66 19.04
N TYR A 250 -3.37 -7.73 19.60
CA TYR A 250 -3.64 -8.25 20.93
C TYR A 250 -4.56 -9.46 20.83
N GLY A 251 -4.00 -10.63 21.06
CA GLY A 251 -4.70 -11.91 21.09
C GLY A 251 -4.82 -12.46 22.52
N THR A 252 -5.61 -13.51 22.70
CA THR A 252 -5.83 -14.15 24.00
C THR A 252 -4.66 -14.99 24.50
N LYS A 253 -3.69 -15.32 23.64
CA LYS A 253 -2.51 -16.12 23.99
C LYS A 253 -1.21 -15.36 23.79
N MET A 254 -1.18 -14.46 22.82
CA MET A 254 0.02 -13.68 22.48
C MET A 254 -0.41 -12.30 21.99
N ALA A 255 0.42 -11.29 22.26
CA ALA A 255 0.33 -9.97 21.70
C ALA A 255 1.66 -9.57 21.06
N TYR A 256 1.56 -8.73 20.06
CA TYR A 256 2.70 -8.09 19.40
C TYR A 256 2.49 -6.59 19.39
N GLU A 257 3.53 -5.85 19.76
CA GLU A 257 3.61 -4.39 19.62
C GLU A 257 4.81 -4.01 18.76
N TRP A 258 4.59 -3.08 17.84
CA TRP A 258 5.63 -2.56 16.97
C TRP A 258 6.74 -1.87 17.75
N GLU A 259 7.97 -1.92 17.24
CA GLU A 259 9.11 -1.22 17.84
C GLU A 259 8.84 0.29 18.00
N GLN A 260 9.22 0.84 19.15
CA GLN A 260 9.08 2.27 19.42
C GLN A 260 10.27 3.09 18.90
N ILE A 261 11.45 2.50 18.91
CA ILE A 261 12.68 3.06 18.36
C ILE A 261 13.14 2.11 17.26
N GLU A 262 13.56 2.66 16.14
CA GLU A 262 14.01 1.88 14.99
C GLU A 262 15.14 0.92 15.34
N ASN A 263 15.03 -0.31 14.82
CA ASN A 263 15.95 -1.43 15.02
C ASN A 263 16.01 -1.99 16.47
N GLU A 264 15.13 -1.60 17.37
CA GLU A 264 15.01 -2.25 18.68
C GLU A 264 14.27 -3.60 18.63
N GLY A 265 13.55 -3.85 17.56
CA GLY A 265 12.62 -4.98 17.43
C GLY A 265 11.31 -4.76 18.17
N GLY A 266 10.23 -5.33 17.64
CA GLY A 266 8.92 -5.30 18.28
C GLY A 266 8.91 -6.03 19.63
N ALA A 267 7.88 -5.78 20.45
CA ALA A 267 7.69 -6.47 21.70
C ALA A 267 6.65 -7.61 21.54
N VAL A 268 6.99 -8.78 22.04
CA VAL A 268 6.08 -9.95 22.08
C VAL A 268 5.76 -10.29 23.54
N PHE A 269 4.49 -10.54 23.82
CA PHE A 269 3.96 -10.96 25.11
C PHE A 269 3.28 -12.33 24.93
N ASP A 270 3.72 -13.34 25.67
CA ASP A 270 3.20 -14.72 25.58
C ASP A 270 2.82 -15.28 26.96
N GLY A 271 1.60 -15.04 27.37
CA GLY A 271 0.95 -15.77 28.46
C GLY A 271 1.47 -15.55 29.87
N GLY A 272 2.03 -14.40 30.19
CA GLY A 272 2.41 -14.02 31.56
C GLY A 272 3.92 -14.03 31.85
N GLU A 273 4.74 -14.34 30.86
CA GLU A 273 6.16 -14.09 30.93
C GLU A 273 6.48 -12.60 30.64
N SER A 274 7.70 -12.18 30.96
CA SER A 274 8.15 -10.83 30.61
C SER A 274 8.20 -10.64 29.10
N ALA A 275 7.84 -9.44 28.64
CA ALA A 275 7.98 -9.06 27.24
C ALA A 275 9.40 -9.36 26.70
N ARG A 276 9.46 -9.91 25.52
CA ARG A 276 10.74 -10.14 24.81
C ARG A 276 10.79 -9.34 23.53
N ARG A 277 11.97 -8.89 23.15
CA ARG A 277 12.21 -8.26 21.85
C ARG A 277 12.14 -9.31 20.74
N LEU A 278 11.50 -8.93 19.65
CA LEU A 278 11.38 -9.72 18.44
C LEU A 278 12.02 -8.95 17.28
N HIS A 279 13.07 -9.51 16.72
CA HIS A 279 13.58 -9.11 15.43
C HIS A 279 13.00 -10.07 14.39
N ALA A 280 12.15 -9.56 13.50
CA ALA A 280 11.55 -10.39 12.48
C ALA A 280 12.65 -11.02 11.59
N PRO A 281 12.54 -12.31 11.26
CA PRO A 281 13.50 -12.99 10.39
C PRO A 281 13.46 -12.41 8.98
N ASP A 282 14.50 -12.67 8.18
CA ASP A 282 14.45 -12.38 6.75
C ASP A 282 13.32 -13.19 6.09
N THR A 283 12.71 -12.62 5.06
CA THR A 283 11.56 -13.20 4.35
C THR A 283 11.93 -13.75 2.98
N ASP A 284 13.23 -13.83 2.66
CA ASP A 284 13.73 -14.33 1.38
C ASP A 284 13.29 -15.77 1.08
N GLU A 285 13.15 -16.62 2.10
CA GLU A 285 12.63 -17.99 1.96
C GLU A 285 11.20 -18.05 1.37
N LEU A 286 10.42 -16.95 1.45
CA LEU A 286 9.08 -16.86 0.87
C LEU A 286 9.10 -16.46 -0.62
N LEU A 287 10.28 -16.19 -1.17
CA LEU A 287 10.46 -15.71 -2.53
C LEU A 287 11.13 -16.74 -3.43
N ILE A 288 10.83 -16.62 -4.73
CA ILE A 288 11.59 -17.33 -5.75
C ILE A 288 13.05 -16.84 -5.77
N GLU A 289 13.98 -17.75 -6.12
CA GLU A 289 15.42 -17.48 -6.06
C GLU A 289 15.88 -16.15 -6.69
N PRO A 290 15.38 -15.73 -7.89
CA PRO A 290 15.82 -14.48 -8.50
C PRO A 290 15.41 -13.22 -7.73
N LEU A 291 14.38 -13.29 -6.87
CA LEU A 291 13.88 -12.14 -6.12
C LEU A 291 14.45 -12.06 -4.68
N LYS A 292 15.01 -13.13 -4.14
CA LYS A 292 15.58 -13.18 -2.78
C LYS A 292 16.58 -12.05 -2.47
N PRO A 293 17.51 -11.66 -3.37
CA PRO A 293 18.48 -10.59 -3.07
C PRO A 293 17.84 -9.23 -2.79
N PHE A 294 16.60 -9.01 -3.21
CA PHE A 294 15.89 -7.73 -3.09
C PHE A 294 15.16 -7.54 -1.76
N THR A 295 15.18 -8.53 -0.84
CA THR A 295 14.61 -8.38 0.52
C THR A 295 15.50 -7.59 1.46
N LYS A 296 16.75 -7.34 1.09
CA LYS A 296 17.72 -6.69 1.98
C LYS A 296 17.32 -5.26 2.27
N LYS A 297 17.34 -4.93 3.57
CA LYS A 297 17.05 -3.59 4.06
C LYS A 297 18.26 -2.70 3.82
N GLU A 298 18.23 -1.85 2.79
CA GLU A 298 19.14 -0.73 2.65
C GLU A 298 18.45 0.51 3.22
N ILE A 299 19.05 1.13 4.23
CA ILE A 299 18.54 2.37 4.82
C ILE A 299 19.11 3.52 4.00
N ILE A 300 18.24 4.23 3.26
CA ILE A 300 18.61 5.49 2.60
C ILE A 300 18.36 6.61 3.59
N LEU A 301 19.42 7.14 4.18
CA LEU A 301 19.35 8.30 5.05
C LEU A 301 19.44 9.58 4.22
N ASN A 302 18.35 10.29 4.07
CA ASN A 302 18.37 11.69 3.65
C ASN A 302 18.54 12.56 4.89
N LYS A 303 19.75 13.15 5.06
CA LYS A 303 20.07 13.96 6.24
C LYS A 303 19.29 15.27 6.31
N ASP A 304 18.79 15.76 5.18
CA ASP A 304 18.10 17.05 5.07
C ASP A 304 16.58 16.88 5.21
N ASN A 305 16.09 15.66 5.03
CA ASN A 305 14.66 15.36 5.13
C ASN A 305 14.44 13.95 5.69
N VAL A 306 14.15 13.86 6.98
CA VAL A 306 13.99 12.58 7.69
C VAL A 306 12.71 11.83 7.31
N SER A 307 11.72 12.46 6.66
CA SER A 307 10.55 11.73 6.17
C SER A 307 10.86 10.78 5.03
N PHE A 308 12.02 10.91 4.39
CA PHE A 308 12.54 9.95 3.42
C PHE A 308 13.42 8.86 4.03
N ILE A 309 13.53 8.78 5.35
CA ILE A 309 14.14 7.65 6.03
C ILE A 309 13.20 6.46 5.87
N GLN A 310 13.38 5.75 4.77
CA GLN A 310 12.70 4.50 4.48
C GLN A 310 13.76 3.43 4.30
N GLY A 311 13.52 2.26 4.86
CA GLY A 311 14.29 1.09 4.44
C GLY A 311 14.02 0.87 2.96
N ALA A 312 15.04 0.60 2.14
CA ALA A 312 14.85 0.30 0.74
C ALA A 312 13.81 -0.82 0.61
N GLY A 313 12.87 -0.64 -0.34
CA GLY A 313 11.80 -1.59 -0.55
C GLY A 313 10.85 -1.73 0.65
N HIS A 314 10.63 -0.67 1.44
CA HIS A 314 9.70 -0.69 2.58
C HIS A 314 9.84 -1.98 3.42
N GLY A 315 11.00 -2.15 4.06
CA GLY A 315 11.26 -3.33 4.89
C GLY A 315 11.32 -4.67 4.12
N GLY A 316 11.67 -4.64 2.83
CA GLY A 316 11.78 -5.82 1.98
C GLY A 316 10.49 -6.24 1.29
N SER A 317 9.45 -5.39 1.28
CA SER A 317 8.11 -5.74 0.76
C SER A 317 8.02 -5.78 -0.77
N HIS A 318 8.81 -4.96 -1.49
CA HIS A 318 8.67 -4.82 -2.95
C HIS A 318 8.78 -6.13 -3.74
N PRO A 319 9.74 -7.03 -3.49
CA PRO A 319 9.81 -8.30 -4.21
C PRO A 319 8.61 -9.21 -3.94
N HIS A 320 8.03 -9.17 -2.74
CA HIS A 320 6.82 -9.92 -2.40
C HIS A 320 5.61 -9.42 -3.20
N LEU A 321 5.46 -8.08 -3.32
CA LEU A 321 4.39 -7.47 -4.11
C LEU A 321 4.46 -7.89 -5.57
N VAL A 322 5.65 -7.83 -6.18
CA VAL A 322 5.85 -8.24 -7.58
C VAL A 322 5.58 -9.73 -7.74
N GLN A 323 6.11 -10.57 -6.85
CA GLN A 323 5.87 -12.01 -6.89
C GLN A 323 4.38 -12.35 -6.80
N GLU A 324 3.65 -11.75 -5.85
CA GLU A 324 2.22 -12.02 -5.68
C GLU A 324 1.40 -11.59 -6.90
N PHE A 325 1.66 -10.40 -7.45
CA PHE A 325 0.95 -9.93 -8.64
C PHE A 325 1.18 -10.83 -9.84
N VAL A 326 2.43 -11.20 -10.12
CA VAL A 326 2.77 -12.07 -11.25
C VAL A 326 2.22 -13.48 -11.04
N ALA A 327 2.32 -14.03 -9.83
CA ALA A 327 1.78 -15.36 -9.51
C ALA A 327 0.25 -15.40 -9.63
N ALA A 328 -0.45 -14.35 -9.17
CA ALA A 328 -1.91 -14.28 -9.31
C ALA A 328 -2.35 -14.33 -10.78
N ILE A 329 -1.62 -13.66 -11.68
CA ILE A 329 -1.89 -13.68 -13.11
C ILE A 329 -1.59 -15.08 -13.69
N ASP A 330 -0.42 -15.63 -13.41
CA ASP A 330 0.02 -16.94 -13.95
C ASP A 330 -0.88 -18.09 -13.50
N GLU A 331 -1.33 -18.05 -12.26
CA GLU A 331 -2.20 -19.05 -11.63
C GLU A 331 -3.70 -18.82 -11.93
N GLY A 332 -4.07 -17.68 -12.52
CA GLY A 332 -5.46 -17.34 -12.83
C GLY A 332 -6.34 -17.20 -11.58
N ARG A 333 -5.80 -16.65 -10.50
CA ARG A 333 -6.50 -16.41 -9.23
C ARG A 333 -6.56 -14.93 -8.88
N ALA A 334 -7.40 -14.59 -7.91
CA ALA A 334 -7.36 -13.28 -7.30
C ALA A 334 -6.02 -13.07 -6.55
N ALA A 335 -5.51 -11.84 -6.56
CA ALA A 335 -4.37 -11.45 -5.74
C ALA A 335 -4.79 -11.33 -4.26
N ALA A 336 -3.82 -11.41 -3.34
CA ALA A 336 -4.10 -11.30 -1.91
C ALA A 336 -4.75 -9.95 -1.52
N LEU A 337 -4.38 -8.87 -2.20
CA LEU A 337 -5.02 -7.55 -2.11
C LEU A 337 -5.76 -7.25 -3.42
N ASP A 338 -6.73 -8.08 -3.73
CA ASP A 338 -7.58 -7.92 -4.91
C ASP A 338 -8.48 -6.67 -4.85
N ALA A 339 -9.32 -6.46 -5.85
CA ALA A 339 -10.19 -5.28 -5.90
C ALA A 339 -11.10 -5.18 -4.69
N TYR A 340 -11.65 -6.30 -4.20
CA TYR A 340 -12.60 -6.29 -3.08
C TYR A 340 -11.93 -5.99 -1.74
N VAL A 341 -10.84 -6.67 -1.44
CA VAL A 341 -10.05 -6.42 -0.22
C VAL A 341 -9.56 -4.98 -0.20
N SER A 342 -9.03 -4.52 -1.34
CA SER A 342 -8.49 -3.16 -1.50
C SER A 342 -9.57 -2.09 -1.40
N ALA A 343 -10.78 -2.36 -1.94
CA ALA A 343 -11.92 -1.43 -1.85
C ALA A 343 -12.36 -1.22 -0.40
N TYR A 344 -12.52 -2.28 0.40
CA TYR A 344 -12.88 -2.14 1.81
C TYR A 344 -11.83 -1.40 2.63
N ILE A 345 -10.54 -1.64 2.37
CA ILE A 345 -9.44 -0.94 3.03
C ILE A 345 -9.44 0.55 2.66
N THR A 346 -9.52 0.85 1.36
CA THR A 346 -9.50 2.24 0.86
C THR A 346 -10.76 3.00 1.28
N ALA A 347 -11.94 2.37 1.19
CA ALA A 347 -13.20 2.97 1.62
C ALA A 347 -13.23 3.27 3.12
N ALA A 348 -12.62 2.42 3.96
CA ALA A 348 -12.50 2.70 5.40
C ALA A 348 -11.70 3.98 5.66
N GLY A 349 -10.69 4.28 4.85
CA GLY A 349 -9.96 5.54 4.89
C GLY A 349 -10.82 6.72 4.42
N ILE A 350 -11.40 6.64 3.22
CA ILE A 350 -12.21 7.71 2.63
C ILE A 350 -13.38 8.08 3.56
N LEU A 351 -14.15 7.08 3.99
CA LEU A 351 -15.32 7.29 4.86
C LEU A 351 -14.91 7.66 6.30
N GLY A 352 -13.73 7.23 6.74
CA GLY A 352 -13.13 7.68 8.01
C GLY A 352 -12.83 9.18 8.01
N HIS A 353 -12.28 9.70 6.92
CA HIS A 353 -12.10 11.14 6.72
C HIS A 353 -13.45 11.89 6.66
N GLU A 354 -14.42 11.35 5.92
CA GLU A 354 -15.77 11.93 5.86
C GLU A 354 -16.41 11.99 7.27
N SER A 355 -16.31 10.90 8.03
CA SER A 355 -16.77 10.86 9.42
C SER A 355 -16.09 11.95 10.29
N ALA A 356 -14.79 12.17 10.13
CA ALA A 356 -14.07 13.22 10.86
C ALA A 356 -14.60 14.62 10.52
N LEU A 357 -14.91 14.89 9.25
CA LEU A 357 -15.51 16.16 8.82
C LEU A 357 -16.93 16.35 9.38
N LEU A 358 -17.66 15.26 9.61
CA LEU A 358 -19.01 15.25 10.20
C LEU A 358 -18.99 15.20 11.74
N GLY A 359 -17.82 15.41 12.37
CA GLY A 359 -17.70 15.45 13.83
C GLY A 359 -17.75 14.10 14.53
N GLY A 360 -17.43 13.02 13.81
CA GLY A 360 -17.40 11.65 14.36
C GLY A 360 -18.70 10.87 14.15
N GLU A 361 -19.48 11.19 13.14
CA GLU A 361 -20.65 10.39 12.78
C GLU A 361 -20.23 9.01 12.29
N LYS A 362 -21.01 7.99 12.69
CA LYS A 362 -20.82 6.63 12.21
C LYS A 362 -21.20 6.51 10.75
N ILE A 363 -20.28 6.02 9.92
CA ILE A 363 -20.52 5.79 8.50
C ILE A 363 -20.36 4.31 8.19
N TYR A 364 -21.38 3.69 7.61
CA TYR A 364 -21.35 2.31 7.13
C TYR A 364 -20.69 2.22 5.75
N LEU A 365 -19.84 1.21 5.58
CA LEU A 365 -19.25 0.94 4.27
C LEU A 365 -20.31 0.34 3.33
N PRO A 366 -20.27 0.69 2.04
CA PRO A 366 -21.10 0.02 1.05
C PRO A 366 -20.63 -1.41 0.79
N GLU A 367 -21.47 -2.23 0.19
CA GLU A 367 -21.05 -3.51 -0.39
C GLU A 367 -20.34 -3.26 -1.73
N PHE A 368 -19.28 -4.02 -1.98
CA PHE A 368 -18.51 -4.00 -3.22
C PHE A 368 -18.67 -5.28 -4.02
#